data_047ac8be4d1ae6dc74cf259b2b295f2b
#
_entry.id   047ac8be4d1ae6dc74cf259b2b295f2b
#
_cell.length_a   1.000
_cell.length_b   1.000
_cell.length_c   1.000
_cell.angle_alpha   90.00
_cell.angle_beta   90.00
_cell.angle_gamma   90.00
#
_symmetry.space_group_name_H-M   'P 1'
#
loop_
_entity.id
_entity.type
_entity.pdbx_description
1 polymer ?
#
loop_
_entity_poly.entity_id
_entity_poly.type
_entity_poly.pdbx_seq_one_letter_code
_entity_poly.pdbx_strand_id
1 'polypeptide(L)'
;MNIAYFLLPKSRIAYLYDDFTIRQGLEKMRNRGYTAIPVITRDGRYAGTVSEGDFLWKLLDTNDPSMKKAEELRVRDVIGSKYPAVRITVTMDALLESAMNQNFIPVIDDLDKFIGIVTRRDIIGYLAKENQSTDCRPSKIG
;
A
#
# COMPACT_ATOMS: atom_id res chain seq x y z
N MET A 1 -10.50 15.35 11.98
CA MET A 1 -9.34 15.42 11.07
C MET A 1 -9.63 14.62 9.81
N ASN A 2 -9.44 15.24 8.67
CA ASN A 2 -9.68 14.61 7.40
C ASN A 2 -8.44 13.87 6.94
N ILE A 3 -8.57 12.60 6.61
CA ILE A 3 -7.47 11.77 6.15
C ILE A 3 -6.85 12.31 4.85
N ALA A 4 -7.58 13.11 4.09
CA ALA A 4 -7.03 13.75 2.90
C ALA A 4 -5.77 14.57 3.20
N TYR A 5 -5.61 15.02 4.43
CA TYR A 5 -4.43 15.74 4.87
C TYR A 5 -3.15 14.89 4.69
N PHE A 6 -3.27 13.58 4.86
CA PHE A 6 -2.13 12.66 4.74
C PHE A 6 -2.04 12.00 3.39
N LEU A 7 -3.05 12.18 2.54
CA LEU A 7 -3.16 11.38 1.34
C LEU A 7 -2.03 11.67 0.35
N LEU A 8 -1.31 10.63 -0.02
CA LEU A 8 -0.43 10.67 -1.17
C LEU A 8 -1.28 10.23 -2.36
N PRO A 9 -1.57 11.15 -3.28
CA PRO A 9 -2.50 10.82 -4.37
C PRO A 9 -1.91 9.80 -5.32
N LYS A 10 -2.78 9.07 -5.96
CA LYS A 10 -2.45 8.04 -6.94
C LYS A 10 -1.42 8.52 -7.97
N SER A 11 -1.50 9.79 -8.37
CA SER A 11 -0.59 10.35 -9.37
C SER A 11 0.86 10.45 -8.90
N ARG A 12 1.11 10.34 -7.61
CA ARG A 12 2.45 10.48 -7.03
C ARG A 12 3.07 9.17 -6.57
N ILE A 13 2.34 8.07 -6.68
CA ILE A 13 2.83 6.79 -6.19
C ILE A 13 2.84 5.78 -7.33
N ALA A 14 3.56 4.69 -7.13
CA ALA A 14 3.54 3.59 -8.07
C ALA A 14 2.46 2.60 -7.67
N TYR A 15 1.86 1.98 -8.66
CA TYR A 15 0.89 0.91 -8.47
C TYR A 15 0.99 -0.03 -9.67
N LEU A 16 0.42 -1.22 -9.55
CA LEU A 16 0.39 -2.19 -10.64
C LEU A 16 -1.04 -2.36 -11.11
N TYR A 17 -1.20 -2.71 -12.37
CA TYR A 17 -2.48 -3.22 -12.85
C TYR A 17 -2.55 -4.71 -12.58
N ASP A 18 -3.73 -5.19 -12.24
CA ASP A 18 -3.93 -6.59 -11.88
C ASP A 18 -3.68 -7.55 -13.05
N ASP A 19 -3.74 -7.05 -14.29
CA ASP A 19 -3.46 -7.85 -15.48
C ASP A 19 -2.00 -7.84 -15.91
N PHE A 20 -1.14 -7.14 -15.19
CA PHE A 20 0.31 -7.21 -15.43
C PHE A 20 0.77 -8.64 -15.18
N THR A 21 1.80 -9.07 -15.93
CA THR A 21 2.48 -10.32 -15.58
C THR A 21 3.25 -10.13 -14.29
N ILE A 22 3.59 -11.24 -13.65
CA ILE A 22 4.44 -11.20 -12.45
C ILE A 22 5.76 -10.51 -12.79
N ARG A 23 6.32 -10.79 -13.95
CA ARG A 23 7.57 -10.17 -14.37
C ARG A 23 7.46 -8.65 -14.46
N GLN A 24 6.40 -8.15 -15.07
CA GLN A 24 6.16 -6.71 -15.16
C GLN A 24 6.02 -6.08 -13.77
N GLY A 25 5.33 -6.77 -12.87
CA GLY A 25 5.17 -6.31 -11.51
C GLY A 25 6.49 -6.23 -10.77
N LEU A 26 7.30 -7.27 -10.87
CA LEU A 26 8.61 -7.31 -10.21
C LEU A 26 9.53 -6.22 -10.74
N GLU A 27 9.53 -6.00 -12.05
CA GLU A 27 10.36 -4.96 -12.65
C GLU A 27 9.96 -3.57 -12.13
N LYS A 28 8.65 -3.31 -12.03
CA LYS A 28 8.19 -2.02 -11.54
C LYS A 28 8.54 -1.82 -10.07
N MET A 29 8.39 -2.84 -9.24
CA MET A 29 8.77 -2.77 -7.84
C MET A 29 10.27 -2.51 -7.68
N ARG A 30 11.06 -3.20 -8.46
CA ARG A 30 12.52 -3.04 -8.43
C ARG A 30 12.93 -1.61 -8.79
N ASN A 31 12.35 -1.06 -9.83
CA ASN A 31 12.68 0.30 -10.28
C ASN A 31 12.31 1.35 -9.25
N ARG A 32 11.28 1.10 -8.46
CA ARG A 32 10.83 2.04 -7.43
C ARG A 32 11.38 1.74 -6.04
N GLY A 33 12.02 0.58 -5.87
CA GLY A 33 12.54 0.19 -4.56
C GLY A 33 11.46 -0.14 -3.55
N TYR A 34 10.30 -0.56 -3.99
CA TYR A 34 9.18 -0.88 -3.12
C TYR A 34 9.25 -2.33 -2.66
N THR A 35 8.88 -2.59 -1.42
CA THR A 35 8.75 -3.95 -0.88
C THR A 35 7.31 -4.45 -0.97
N ALA A 36 6.36 -3.55 -1.09
CA ALA A 36 4.95 -3.86 -1.30
C ALA A 36 4.34 -2.74 -2.13
N ILE A 37 3.36 -3.05 -2.95
CA ILE A 37 2.81 -2.10 -3.91
C ILE A 37 1.31 -2.35 -4.09
N PRO A 38 0.49 -1.28 -4.17
CA PRO A 38 -0.93 -1.44 -4.44
C PRO A 38 -1.18 -1.94 -5.86
N VAL A 39 -2.26 -2.71 -6.01
CA VAL A 39 -2.70 -3.24 -7.30
C VAL A 39 -4.10 -2.74 -7.57
N ILE A 40 -4.33 -2.26 -8.77
CA ILE A 40 -5.65 -1.77 -9.18
C ILE A 40 -6.11 -2.45 -10.46
N THR A 41 -7.41 -2.41 -10.70
CA THR A 41 -7.98 -2.89 -11.94
C THR A 41 -7.89 -1.80 -13.01
N ARG A 42 -8.15 -2.15 -14.26
CA ARG A 42 -8.10 -1.18 -15.36
C ARG A 42 -9.16 -0.08 -15.22
N ASP A 43 -10.26 -0.37 -14.54
CA ASP A 43 -11.27 0.66 -14.26
C ASP A 43 -10.99 1.44 -12.97
N GLY A 44 -9.83 1.23 -12.36
CA GLY A 44 -9.36 2.07 -11.26
C GLY A 44 -9.73 1.61 -9.86
N ARG A 45 -10.28 0.42 -9.72
CA ARG A 45 -10.64 -0.09 -8.38
C ARG A 45 -9.43 -0.70 -7.70
N TYR A 46 -9.39 -0.57 -6.39
CA TYR A 46 -8.36 -1.24 -5.61
C TYR A 46 -8.59 -2.74 -5.61
N ALA A 47 -7.59 -3.49 -6.08
CA ALA A 47 -7.69 -4.96 -6.16
C ALA A 47 -6.97 -5.65 -5.01
N GLY A 48 -6.02 -4.97 -4.38
CA GLY A 48 -5.24 -5.54 -3.28
C GLY A 48 -3.82 -5.02 -3.31
N THR A 49 -2.95 -5.66 -2.56
CA THR A 49 -1.54 -5.29 -2.49
C THR A 49 -0.70 -6.55 -2.65
N VAL A 50 0.43 -6.43 -3.32
CA VAL A 50 1.39 -7.52 -3.42
C VAL A 50 2.70 -7.09 -2.80
N SER A 51 3.35 -8.04 -2.13
CA SER A 51 4.67 -7.85 -1.56
C SER A 51 5.69 -8.68 -2.33
N GLU A 52 6.97 -8.39 -2.09
CA GLU A 52 8.04 -9.20 -2.65
C GLU A 52 7.87 -10.68 -2.27
N GLY A 53 7.46 -10.93 -1.03
CA GLY A 53 7.22 -12.29 -0.55
C GLY A 53 6.10 -13.00 -1.29
N ASP A 54 5.04 -12.28 -1.63
CA ASP A 54 3.92 -12.86 -2.38
C ASP A 54 4.41 -13.39 -3.73
N PHE A 55 5.23 -12.62 -4.43
CA PHE A 55 5.81 -13.04 -5.70
C PHE A 55 6.75 -14.22 -5.52
N LEU A 56 7.61 -14.16 -4.52
CA LEU A 56 8.58 -15.20 -4.27
C LEU A 56 7.90 -16.55 -3.99
N TRP A 57 6.92 -16.55 -3.10
CA TRP A 57 6.20 -17.79 -2.76
C TRP A 57 5.49 -18.37 -3.98
N LYS A 58 4.89 -17.51 -4.79
CA LYS A 58 4.19 -17.98 -5.99
C LYS A 58 5.16 -18.62 -6.98
N LEU A 59 6.31 -18.00 -7.19
CA LEU A 59 7.31 -18.54 -8.12
C LEU A 59 7.90 -19.85 -7.62
N LEU A 60 8.11 -19.96 -6.31
CA LEU A 60 8.60 -21.21 -5.73
C LEU A 60 7.57 -22.33 -5.89
N ASP A 61 6.29 -22.01 -5.77
CA ASP A 61 5.22 -22.99 -5.91
C ASP A 61 5.12 -23.54 -7.34
N THR A 62 5.60 -22.80 -8.33
CA THR A 62 5.54 -23.26 -9.72
C THR A 62 6.60 -24.30 -10.04
N ASN A 63 7.64 -24.42 -9.21
CA ASN A 63 8.73 -25.35 -9.46
C ASN A 63 9.43 -25.16 -10.82
N ASP A 64 9.41 -23.94 -11.33
CA ASP A 64 9.96 -23.65 -12.65
C ASP A 64 11.20 -22.76 -12.53
N PRO A 65 12.41 -23.36 -12.64
CA PRO A 65 13.64 -22.56 -12.50
C PRO A 65 13.89 -21.62 -13.66
N SER A 66 13.18 -21.79 -14.77
CA SER A 66 13.39 -20.93 -15.96
C SER A 66 12.67 -19.59 -15.85
N MET A 67 11.85 -19.40 -14.85
CA MET A 67 11.07 -18.16 -14.66
C MET A 67 10.05 -17.92 -15.77
N LYS A 68 9.72 -18.91 -16.56
CA LYS A 68 8.69 -18.77 -17.60
C LYS A 68 7.33 -18.43 -17.00
N LYS A 69 7.04 -18.97 -15.83
CA LYS A 69 5.77 -18.71 -15.16
C LYS A 69 5.61 -17.23 -14.79
N ALA A 70 6.71 -16.53 -14.57
CA ALA A 70 6.66 -15.08 -14.30
C ALA A 70 6.10 -14.30 -15.48
N GLU A 71 6.14 -14.84 -16.68
CA GLU A 71 5.60 -14.22 -17.88
C GLU A 71 4.17 -14.68 -18.19
N GLU A 72 3.77 -15.82 -17.63
CA GLU A 72 2.45 -16.39 -17.85
C GLU A 72 1.45 -16.00 -16.78
N LEU A 73 1.88 -15.99 -15.53
CA LEU A 73 1.01 -15.67 -14.40
C LEU A 73 0.83 -14.16 -14.28
N ARG A 74 -0.33 -13.77 -13.78
CA ARG A 74 -0.70 -12.37 -13.63
C ARG A 74 -0.58 -11.94 -12.18
N VAL A 75 -0.41 -10.66 -11.97
CA VAL A 75 -0.38 -10.06 -10.63
C VAL A 75 -1.63 -10.44 -9.85
N ARG A 76 -2.79 -10.49 -10.52
CA ARG A 76 -4.06 -10.88 -9.86
C ARG A 76 -4.00 -12.27 -9.22
N ASP A 77 -3.13 -13.13 -9.70
CA ASP A 77 -3.00 -14.50 -9.19
C ASP A 77 -2.23 -14.58 -7.87
N VAL A 78 -1.57 -13.50 -7.48
CA VAL A 78 -0.74 -13.48 -6.28
C VAL A 78 -1.13 -12.42 -5.27
N ILE A 79 -2.21 -11.68 -5.52
CA ILE A 79 -2.64 -10.62 -4.61
C ILE A 79 -2.96 -11.22 -3.25
N GLY A 80 -2.35 -10.65 -2.21
CA GLY A 80 -2.67 -11.01 -0.84
C GLY A 80 -3.79 -10.12 -0.30
N SER A 81 -4.43 -10.56 0.75
CA SER A 81 -5.53 -9.81 1.38
C SER A 81 -5.09 -9.04 2.61
N LYS A 82 -3.81 -8.85 2.78
CA LYS A 82 -3.23 -8.30 4.00
C LYS A 82 -3.37 -6.78 4.17
N TYR A 83 -3.77 -6.09 3.13
CA TYR A 83 -3.81 -4.63 3.12
C TYR A 83 -5.21 -4.15 2.75
N PRO A 84 -6.17 -4.26 3.69
CA PRO A 84 -7.51 -3.74 3.39
C PRO A 84 -7.45 -2.23 3.20
N ALA A 85 -8.27 -1.75 2.29
CA ALA A 85 -8.39 -0.32 2.01
C ALA A 85 -9.36 0.33 2.98
N VAL A 86 -9.21 1.65 3.15
CA VAL A 86 -10.16 2.44 3.92
C VAL A 86 -10.80 3.47 2.99
N ARG A 87 -11.96 3.95 3.37
CA ARG A 87 -12.61 5.02 2.62
C ARG A 87 -12.07 6.36 3.07
N ILE A 88 -12.15 7.33 2.18
CA ILE A 88 -11.66 8.68 2.47
C ILE A 88 -12.32 9.28 3.71
N THR A 89 -13.48 8.77 4.10
CA THR A 89 -14.23 9.24 5.27
C THR A 89 -13.87 8.50 6.57
N VAL A 90 -12.87 7.65 6.54
CA VAL A 90 -12.46 6.87 7.72
C VAL A 90 -12.12 7.79 8.90
N THR A 91 -12.43 7.32 10.11
CA THR A 91 -12.08 8.06 11.31
C THR A 91 -10.60 7.92 11.62
N MET A 92 -10.06 8.86 12.39
CA MET A 92 -8.65 8.78 12.78
C MET A 92 -8.38 7.51 13.60
N ASP A 93 -9.31 7.13 14.48
CA ASP A 93 -9.13 5.92 15.29
C ASP A 93 -9.02 4.66 14.42
N ALA A 94 -9.88 4.55 13.43
CA ALA A 94 -9.85 3.41 12.51
C ALA A 94 -8.60 3.43 11.64
N LEU A 95 -8.16 4.63 11.24
CA LEU A 95 -6.93 4.76 10.47
C LEU A 95 -5.71 4.33 11.28
N LEU A 96 -5.65 4.73 12.54
CA LEU A 96 -4.56 4.32 13.43
C LEU A 96 -4.52 2.82 13.62
N GLU A 97 -5.68 2.18 13.77
CA GLU A 97 -5.76 0.75 13.89
C GLU A 97 -5.20 0.05 12.65
N SER A 98 -5.56 0.52 11.47
CA SER A 98 -5.01 0.00 10.22
C SER A 98 -3.50 0.17 10.16
N ALA A 99 -2.99 1.30 10.63
CA ALA A 99 -1.57 1.59 10.60
C ALA A 99 -0.75 0.68 11.52
N MET A 100 -1.37 0.06 12.51
CA MET A 100 -0.68 -0.89 13.36
C MET A 100 -0.33 -2.18 12.62
N ASN A 101 -1.06 -2.49 11.56
CA ASN A 101 -0.90 -3.75 10.83
C ASN A 101 -0.35 -3.58 9.41
N GLN A 102 -0.26 -2.35 8.93
CA GLN A 102 0.13 -2.07 7.54
C GLN A 102 1.09 -0.90 7.48
N ASN A 103 2.09 -0.99 6.62
CA ASN A 103 3.05 0.11 6.42
C ASN A 103 2.41 1.29 5.69
N PHE A 104 1.46 1.00 4.83
CA PHE A 104 0.65 2.02 4.16
C PHE A 104 -0.78 1.52 4.09
N ILE A 105 -1.69 2.45 3.98
CA ILE A 105 -3.12 2.14 3.95
C ILE A 105 -3.68 2.63 2.62
N PRO A 106 -4.16 1.72 1.77
CA PRO A 106 -4.82 2.12 0.52
C PRO A 106 -6.11 2.87 0.83
N VAL A 107 -6.40 3.90 0.04
CA VAL A 107 -7.59 4.73 0.23
C VAL A 107 -8.44 4.68 -1.02
N ILE A 108 -9.72 4.49 -0.82
CA ILE A 108 -10.71 4.44 -1.90
C ILE A 108 -11.78 5.53 -1.68
N ASP A 109 -12.42 5.91 -2.76
CA ASP A 109 -13.51 6.88 -2.72
C ASP A 109 -14.87 6.18 -2.60
N ASP A 110 -15.93 6.94 -2.72
CA ASP A 110 -17.31 6.41 -2.60
C ASP A 110 -17.69 5.43 -3.70
N LEU A 111 -16.98 5.45 -4.80
CA LEU A 111 -17.21 4.56 -5.93
C LEU A 111 -16.22 3.38 -5.95
N ASP A 112 -15.55 3.15 -4.84
CA ASP A 112 -14.54 2.08 -4.68
C ASP A 112 -13.32 2.28 -5.59
N LYS A 113 -13.08 3.50 -6.05
CA LYS A 113 -11.90 3.79 -6.86
C LYS A 113 -10.71 4.08 -5.96
N PHE A 114 -9.57 3.53 -6.33
CA PHE A 114 -8.32 3.78 -5.63
C PHE A 114 -7.86 5.22 -5.89
N ILE A 115 -7.67 5.99 -4.84
CA ILE A 115 -7.28 7.40 -4.97
C ILE A 115 -5.89 7.70 -4.43
N GLY A 116 -5.30 6.79 -3.68
CA GLY A 116 -3.97 6.99 -3.14
C GLY A 116 -3.73 6.15 -1.91
N ILE A 117 -2.70 6.52 -1.16
CA ILE A 117 -2.33 5.82 0.08
C ILE A 117 -2.07 6.81 1.19
N VAL A 118 -2.15 6.31 2.42
CA VAL A 118 -1.65 7.02 3.60
C VAL A 118 -0.54 6.15 4.17
N THR A 119 0.62 6.73 4.44
CA THR A 119 1.72 5.96 5.01
C THR A 119 1.71 6.02 6.52
N ARG A 120 2.14 4.94 7.14
CA ARG A 120 2.33 4.89 8.60
C ARG A 120 3.27 6.01 9.06
N ARG A 121 4.30 6.26 8.29
CA ARG A 121 5.28 7.29 8.61
C ARG A 121 4.65 8.67 8.71
N ASP A 122 3.76 9.01 7.79
CA ASP A 122 3.11 10.31 7.79
C ASP A 122 2.16 10.48 8.98
N ILE A 123 1.47 9.40 9.35
CA ILE A 123 0.61 9.41 10.53
C ILE A 123 1.43 9.64 11.79
N ILE A 124 2.52 8.91 11.94
CA ILE A 124 3.42 9.05 13.09
C ILE A 124 3.98 10.47 13.15
N GLY A 125 4.40 11.00 12.01
CA GLY A 125 4.91 12.36 11.95
C GLY A 125 3.89 13.40 12.39
N TYR A 126 2.63 13.23 11.99
CA TYR A 126 1.55 14.13 12.39
C TYR A 126 1.32 14.06 13.90
N LEU A 127 1.25 12.85 14.45
CA LEU A 127 1.02 12.67 15.88
C LEU A 127 2.16 13.24 16.72
N ALA A 128 3.39 13.11 16.24
CA ALA A 128 4.53 13.70 16.92
C ALA A 128 4.44 15.22 16.97
N LYS A 129 4.02 15.83 15.87
CA LYS A 129 3.82 17.29 15.83
C LYS A 129 2.69 17.74 16.73
N GLU A 130 1.59 16.99 16.77
CA GLU A 130 0.46 17.32 17.64
C GLU A 130 0.89 17.29 19.09
N ASN A 131 1.65 16.30 19.48
CA ASN A 131 2.15 16.21 20.85
C ASN A 131 3.09 17.37 21.20
N GLN A 132 3.91 17.76 20.28
CA GLN A 132 4.81 18.91 20.49
C GLN A 132 4.03 20.21 20.62
N SER A 133 3.00 20.38 19.83
CA SER A 133 2.22 21.62 19.89
C SER A 133 1.35 21.70 21.13
N THR A 134 0.83 20.60 21.63
CA THR A 134 0.01 20.60 22.82
C THR A 134 0.83 20.54 24.09
N ASP A 135 1.98 19.96 24.04
CA ASP A 135 2.83 19.74 25.17
C ASP A 135 4.01 20.66 25.14
N CYS A 136 3.86 21.84 25.51
CA CYS A 136 4.94 22.80 25.44
C CYS A 136 6.11 22.47 26.36
N ARG A 137 6.15 21.34 26.98
CA ARG A 137 7.25 20.97 27.83
C ARG A 137 8.46 20.60 27.06
N PRO A 138 9.53 20.90 27.61
CA PRO A 138 10.74 20.37 27.12
C PRO A 138 10.77 18.94 27.39
N SER A 139 11.20 18.41 26.94
CA SER A 139 11.23 17.21 27.04
C SER A 139 11.58 16.50 27.96
N LYS A 140 11.46 15.98 28.27
CA LYS A 140 11.65 15.40 28.91
C LYS A 140 12.39 14.60 28.96
N ILE A 141 12.78 14.36 29.08
CA ILE A 141 13.38 13.71 29.16
C ILE A 141 13.53 12.83 29.03
N GLY A 142 13.53 12.65 28.96
CA GLY A 142 13.81 11.70 28.86
C GLY A 142 13.92 11.12 28.28
#